data_f71b89d53d83b7b9137f7b0d7c6762d6
#
_entry.id   f71b89d53d83b7b9137f7b0d7c6762d6
#
_cell.length_a   1.000
_cell.length_b   1.000
_cell.length_c   1.000
_cell.angle_alpha   90.00
_cell.angle_beta   90.00
_cell.angle_gamma   90.00
#
_symmetry.space_group_name_H-M   'P 1'
#
loop_
_entity.id
_entity.type
_entity.pdbx_description
1 polymer ?
#
loop_
_entity_poly.entity_id
_entity_poly.type
_entity_poly.pdbx_seq_one_letter_code
_entity_poly.pdbx_strand_id
1 'polypeptide(L)'
;MDTTVIGVDLARYISSLTESENLTVGGFAVGADLIAYAIGGSAKRAAMDTWTDESEAAFDAYVEALVGVIGHADRAEPLKDYCLGLLMPGERKSVEPLAAVTAPSRVAAQHQSLLHFVGQAPWSDEALMGRVRDWVLPRIERRGAIRAWIIDDTGFPKKGKHSVGVARQYCGQLGKQDNCQVAVSLSVANDAASLPIAWRLYLPQVWADDPERRKKAKVPDDLTFQTKPQIALEQIRTAQAQGIAPGVILADAGYGADGGFRAGLTQLDLTYVVGVQPTLSVWRPGEGPLPPKPWSGKGRPTSLMRRSPEHKPISAKALAADLAADAWRTITWREGTNTDLKSRFAAVRLRPASRDFNRSEAHGEEWLLIEWPEDEAAPTKYWLSTLSADSTIPQLVDTAKLRWRIERDYQDLKQELGLGHYEGRGWRGFHHHASLCIAAYGFLISLTETIPPSASFQAQNRQAPGLSQGYRPRGAPDPARAPRPHLNSNTPTTAHSRLGRAARTMSMLHKGHGRSPLSSKFMTQ
;
A
#
# COMPACT_ATOMS: atom_id res chain seq x y z
N MET A 1 4.24 45.05 -16.20
CA MET A 1 5.34 44.14 -16.64
C MET A 1 4.65 42.88 -17.09
N ASP A 2 4.75 42.62 -18.39
CA ASP A 2 3.96 41.66 -19.12
C ASP A 2 4.04 40.23 -18.56
N THR A 3 2.89 39.68 -18.24
CA THR A 3 2.66 38.28 -17.81
C THR A 3 2.62 37.30 -18.99
N THR A 4 3.09 37.69 -20.16
CA THR A 4 2.90 36.96 -21.44
C THR A 4 4.09 36.07 -21.84
N VAL A 5 5.07 35.80 -21.01
CA VAL A 5 6.30 35.10 -21.45
C VAL A 5 6.55 33.75 -20.77
N ILE A 6 5.69 33.24 -19.91
CA ILE A 6 5.88 31.93 -19.24
C ILE A 6 4.76 30.92 -19.57
N GLY A 7 3.93 31.19 -20.54
CA GLY A 7 3.15 30.16 -21.21
C GLY A 7 4.07 29.34 -22.11
N VAL A 8 4.94 28.47 -21.57
CA VAL A 8 5.47 27.37 -22.35
C VAL A 8 4.30 26.45 -22.61
N ASP A 9 3.74 26.76 -23.69
CA ASP A 9 2.68 26.16 -24.42
C ASP A 9 2.82 24.63 -24.38
N LEU A 10 2.22 24.01 -23.37
CA LEU A 10 2.13 22.56 -23.29
C LEU A 10 1.45 22.03 -24.56
N ALA A 11 0.51 22.80 -25.13
CA ALA A 11 -0.10 22.54 -26.42
C ALA A 11 0.92 22.67 -27.56
N ARG A 12 1.83 23.66 -27.56
CA ARG A 12 2.92 23.76 -28.54
C ARG A 12 3.95 22.65 -28.39
N TYR A 13 4.28 22.23 -27.16
CA TYR A 13 5.17 21.10 -26.94
C TYR A 13 4.55 19.80 -27.47
N ILE A 14 3.27 19.60 -27.25
CA ILE A 14 2.51 18.45 -27.77
C ILE A 14 2.36 18.54 -29.29
N SER A 15 2.09 19.73 -29.88
CA SER A 15 2.08 19.94 -31.33
C SER A 15 3.43 19.74 -31.98
N SER A 16 4.54 20.16 -31.35
CA SER A 16 5.89 19.93 -31.87
C SER A 16 6.29 18.46 -31.89
N LEU A 17 5.66 17.63 -31.06
CA LEU A 17 5.85 16.18 -31.06
C LEU A 17 5.03 15.48 -32.16
N THR A 18 3.94 16.11 -32.64
CA THR A 18 3.12 15.57 -33.73
C THR A 18 3.60 16.01 -35.11
N GLU A 19 4.38 17.09 -35.24
CA GLU A 19 4.94 17.57 -36.50
C GLU A 19 6.27 16.92 -36.92
N SER A 20 6.91 16.13 -36.05
CA SER A 20 8.08 15.33 -36.45
C SER A 20 7.66 13.95 -36.99
N GLU A 21 6.97 13.94 -38.10
CA GLU A 21 6.77 12.73 -38.90
C GLU A 21 8.12 12.22 -39.40
N ASN A 22 8.69 11.24 -38.74
CA ASN A 22 9.61 10.20 -39.22
C ASN A 22 10.55 9.62 -38.15
N LEU A 23 10.02 9.31 -36.97
CA LEU A 23 10.78 8.45 -36.03
C LEU A 23 9.85 7.39 -35.45
N THR A 24 9.81 6.24 -36.12
CA THR A 24 9.29 4.98 -35.60
C THR A 24 10.16 4.52 -34.42
N VAL A 25 9.82 4.93 -33.21
CA VAL A 25 10.34 4.31 -31.99
C VAL A 25 9.17 4.16 -31.02
N GLY A 26 8.87 2.92 -30.67
CA GLY A 26 7.78 2.54 -29.77
C GLY A 26 7.97 3.05 -28.35
N GLY A 27 7.60 4.28 -28.09
CA GLY A 27 7.70 4.93 -26.78
C GLY A 27 6.64 5.99 -26.47
N PHE A 28 5.80 6.36 -27.42
CA PHE A 28 4.95 7.55 -27.34
C PHE A 28 3.52 7.35 -26.81
N ALA A 29 3.15 6.15 -26.36
CA ALA A 29 1.80 5.85 -25.89
C ALA A 29 1.57 6.13 -24.39
N VAL A 30 2.60 6.45 -23.61
CA VAL A 30 2.55 6.38 -22.15
C VAL A 30 1.85 7.58 -21.48
N GLY A 31 2.00 8.78 -22.01
CA GLY A 31 1.38 9.97 -21.40
C GLY A 31 -0.13 10.07 -21.63
N ALA A 32 -0.58 9.70 -22.83
CA ALA A 32 -1.98 9.58 -23.15
C ALA A 32 -2.67 8.44 -22.44
N ASP A 33 -1.93 7.37 -22.25
CA ASP A 33 -2.35 6.20 -21.48
C ASP A 33 -2.61 6.55 -20.01
N LEU A 34 -1.99 7.59 -19.44
CA LEU A 34 -2.16 8.01 -18.05
C LEU A 34 -3.53 8.62 -17.77
N ILE A 35 -3.90 9.63 -18.54
CA ILE A 35 -5.20 10.29 -18.39
C ILE A 35 -6.32 9.31 -18.77
N ALA A 36 -6.12 8.52 -19.80
CA ALA A 36 -7.09 7.54 -20.28
C ALA A 36 -7.19 6.29 -19.40
N TYR A 37 -6.13 5.94 -18.67
CA TYR A 37 -6.14 4.80 -17.76
C TYR A 37 -6.80 5.17 -16.41
N ALA A 38 -6.67 6.40 -15.96
CA ALA A 38 -7.43 6.93 -14.83
C ALA A 38 -8.95 7.01 -15.14
N ILE A 39 -9.31 7.11 -16.42
CA ILE A 39 -10.70 7.25 -16.90
C ILE A 39 -11.32 5.91 -17.39
N GLY A 40 -10.52 4.83 -17.48
CA GLY A 40 -10.95 3.53 -18.05
C GLY A 40 -10.74 3.43 -19.56
N GLY A 41 -10.00 2.47 -19.95
CA GLY A 41 -9.40 2.04 -21.23
C GLY A 41 -9.87 2.50 -22.61
N SER A 42 -10.99 3.10 -22.82
CA SER A 42 -11.46 3.55 -24.15
C SER A 42 -11.58 5.07 -24.34
N ALA A 43 -11.44 5.85 -23.27
CA ALA A 43 -11.33 7.31 -23.36
C ALA A 43 -9.90 7.77 -23.77
N LYS A 44 -9.00 6.84 -24.03
CA LYS A 44 -7.56 7.04 -24.27
C LYS A 44 -7.22 8.00 -25.41
N ARG A 45 -7.99 8.06 -26.47
CA ARG A 45 -7.74 8.95 -27.59
C ARG A 45 -8.35 10.35 -27.43
N ALA A 46 -9.53 10.44 -26.81
CA ALA A 46 -10.21 11.72 -26.65
C ALA A 46 -9.55 12.64 -25.60
N ALA A 47 -8.85 12.08 -24.61
CA ALA A 47 -8.21 12.87 -23.56
C ALA A 47 -6.83 13.45 -23.96
N MET A 48 -6.16 12.88 -24.98
CA MET A 48 -4.90 13.43 -25.50
C MET A 48 -5.09 14.64 -26.40
N ASP A 49 -6.21 14.65 -27.15
CA ASP A 49 -6.56 15.79 -27.99
C ASP A 49 -7.16 16.95 -27.17
N THR A 50 -7.30 16.80 -25.85
CA THR A 50 -8.05 17.71 -24.98
C THR A 50 -7.38 18.06 -23.66
N TRP A 51 -6.05 18.16 -23.60
CA TRP A 51 -5.46 19.10 -22.64
C TRP A 51 -5.78 20.49 -23.17
N THR A 52 -6.97 20.93 -22.82
CA THR A 52 -7.55 22.18 -23.28
C THR A 52 -7.08 23.31 -22.38
N ASP A 53 -7.26 24.54 -22.80
CA ASP A 53 -7.12 25.74 -21.96
C ASP A 53 -7.86 25.58 -20.61
N GLU A 54 -8.96 24.83 -20.59
CA GLU A 54 -9.71 24.51 -19.36
C GLU A 54 -8.93 23.60 -18.39
N SER A 55 -8.18 22.61 -18.88
CA SER A 55 -7.37 21.73 -18.05
C SER A 55 -6.16 22.47 -17.47
N GLU A 56 -5.57 23.38 -18.26
CA GLU A 56 -4.48 24.24 -17.81
C GLU A 56 -4.96 25.22 -16.73
N ALA A 57 -6.08 25.89 -16.96
CA ALA A 57 -6.71 26.75 -15.96
C ALA A 57 -7.08 25.98 -14.68
N ALA A 58 -7.57 24.75 -14.81
CA ALA A 58 -7.86 23.90 -13.65
C ALA A 58 -6.59 23.49 -12.89
N PHE A 59 -5.50 23.22 -13.61
CA PHE A 59 -4.20 22.92 -12.98
C PHE A 59 -3.64 24.14 -12.27
N ASP A 60 -3.67 25.31 -12.88
CA ASP A 60 -3.22 26.56 -12.27
C ASP A 60 -4.02 26.89 -11.00
N ALA A 61 -5.34 26.77 -11.05
CA ALA A 61 -6.20 26.97 -9.89
C ALA A 61 -5.91 25.96 -8.76
N TYR A 62 -5.63 24.71 -9.12
CA TYR A 62 -5.25 23.68 -8.16
C TYR A 62 -3.89 23.99 -7.52
N VAL A 63 -2.87 24.32 -8.32
CA VAL A 63 -1.53 24.68 -7.82
C VAL A 63 -1.61 25.93 -6.96
N GLU A 64 -2.37 26.95 -7.34
CA GLU A 64 -2.57 28.15 -6.51
C GLU A 64 -3.11 27.81 -5.12
N ALA A 65 -4.09 26.90 -5.06
CA ALA A 65 -4.59 26.42 -3.78
C ALA A 65 -3.51 25.70 -2.94
N LEU A 66 -2.59 24.95 -3.57
CA LEU A 66 -1.48 24.30 -2.89
C LEU A 66 -0.41 25.30 -2.45
N VAL A 67 -0.15 26.34 -3.25
CA VAL A 67 0.81 27.43 -2.89
C VAL A 67 0.43 28.08 -1.57
N GLY A 68 -0.86 28.23 -1.28
CA GLY A 68 -1.35 28.81 -0.05
C GLY A 68 -0.85 28.14 1.25
N VAL A 69 -0.33 26.92 1.18
CA VAL A 69 0.12 26.16 2.38
C VAL A 69 1.62 25.86 2.43
N ILE A 70 2.40 26.25 1.40
CA ILE A 70 3.85 25.98 1.36
C ILE A 70 4.71 27.10 1.99
N GLY A 71 4.10 28.18 2.48
CA GLY A 71 4.68 29.13 3.42
C GLY A 71 5.62 30.19 2.86
N HIS A 72 5.98 30.18 1.58
CA HIS A 72 6.80 31.23 0.95
C HIS A 72 6.58 31.32 -0.55
N ALA A 73 6.52 32.54 -1.10
CA ALA A 73 6.28 32.80 -2.52
C ALA A 73 7.31 32.13 -3.44
N ASP A 74 8.59 32.12 -3.07
CA ASP A 74 9.66 31.52 -3.87
C ASP A 74 9.51 29.98 -4.07
N ARG A 75 8.58 29.36 -3.35
CA ARG A 75 8.28 27.92 -3.48
C ARG A 75 7.17 27.64 -4.48
N ALA A 76 6.47 28.67 -4.98
CA ALA A 76 5.34 28.51 -5.89
C ALA A 76 5.78 27.90 -7.21
N GLU A 77 6.78 28.49 -7.89
CA GLU A 77 7.30 27.95 -9.14
C GLU A 77 7.89 26.54 -8.99
N PRO A 78 8.76 26.24 -8.01
CA PRO A 78 9.23 24.87 -7.79
C PRO A 78 8.12 23.85 -7.51
N LEU A 79 7.05 24.24 -6.80
CA LEU A 79 5.88 23.40 -6.58
C LEU A 79 5.18 23.09 -7.89
N LYS A 80 4.86 24.15 -8.69
CA LYS A 80 4.21 24.03 -9.99
C LYS A 80 5.01 23.13 -10.92
N ASP A 81 6.30 23.42 -11.07
CA ASP A 81 7.22 22.66 -11.92
C ASP A 81 7.35 21.19 -11.48
N TYR A 82 7.43 20.94 -10.17
CA TYR A 82 7.51 19.56 -9.68
C TYR A 82 6.23 18.78 -9.99
N CYS A 83 5.07 19.34 -9.70
CA CYS A 83 3.78 18.71 -10.01
C CYS A 83 3.61 18.51 -11.52
N LEU A 84 3.92 19.53 -12.33
CA LEU A 84 3.88 19.44 -13.80
C LEU A 84 4.79 18.32 -14.31
N GLY A 85 6.05 18.29 -13.87
CA GLY A 85 7.01 17.25 -14.26
C GLY A 85 6.54 15.83 -13.87
N LEU A 86 5.85 15.67 -12.72
CA LEU A 86 5.26 14.39 -12.34
C LEU A 86 4.10 13.98 -13.27
N LEU A 87 3.36 14.93 -13.80
CA LEU A 87 2.26 14.67 -14.75
C LEU A 87 2.75 14.43 -16.18
N MET A 88 3.91 15.00 -16.55
CA MET A 88 4.46 14.83 -17.89
C MET A 88 4.93 13.39 -18.16
N PRO A 89 4.85 12.91 -19.41
CA PRO A 89 5.39 11.60 -19.78
C PRO A 89 6.88 11.45 -19.47
N GLY A 90 7.30 10.27 -19.02
CA GLY A 90 8.72 10.00 -18.78
C GLY A 90 8.93 8.71 -17.99
N GLU A 91 9.91 7.91 -18.39
CA GLU A 91 10.24 6.64 -17.72
C GLU A 91 10.77 6.84 -16.30
N ARG A 92 11.41 7.99 -16.06
CA ARG A 92 11.99 8.33 -14.77
C ARG A 92 11.57 9.72 -14.32
N LYS A 93 11.08 9.81 -13.09
CA LYS A 93 10.57 11.04 -12.48
C LYS A 93 11.35 11.39 -11.21
N SER A 94 12.69 11.29 -11.27
CA SER A 94 13.60 11.87 -10.29
C SER A 94 13.88 13.33 -10.64
N VAL A 95 14.50 14.07 -9.72
CA VAL A 95 14.63 15.53 -9.83
C VAL A 95 15.28 16.01 -11.13
N GLU A 96 16.32 15.32 -11.63
CA GLU A 96 17.03 15.72 -12.84
C GLU A 96 16.16 15.56 -14.11
N PRO A 97 15.49 14.42 -14.38
CA PRO A 97 14.53 14.32 -15.47
C PRO A 97 13.39 15.33 -15.37
N LEU A 98 12.84 15.59 -14.15
CA LEU A 98 11.81 16.61 -13.97
C LEU A 98 12.31 17.99 -14.39
N ALA A 99 13.55 18.36 -14.00
CA ALA A 99 14.16 19.63 -14.39
C ALA A 99 14.37 19.74 -15.92
N ALA A 100 14.75 18.64 -16.56
CA ALA A 100 14.96 18.62 -18.02
C ALA A 100 13.65 18.83 -18.79
N VAL A 101 12.53 18.29 -18.27
CA VAL A 101 11.22 18.43 -18.91
C VAL A 101 10.62 19.81 -18.65
N THR A 102 10.70 20.33 -17.41
CA THR A 102 10.04 21.60 -17.05
C THR A 102 10.83 22.84 -17.43
N ALA A 103 12.16 22.74 -17.58
CA ALA A 103 13.00 23.87 -17.99
C ALA A 103 14.18 23.43 -18.87
N PRO A 104 13.93 22.99 -20.12
CA PRO A 104 14.98 22.41 -21.00
C PRO A 104 16.11 23.39 -21.34
N SER A 105 15.87 24.69 -21.33
CA SER A 105 16.89 25.72 -21.59
C SER A 105 17.79 26.01 -20.39
N ARG A 106 17.43 25.58 -19.17
CA ARG A 106 18.14 25.90 -17.92
C ARG A 106 18.17 24.72 -16.94
N VAL A 107 18.33 23.50 -17.43
CA VAL A 107 18.24 22.23 -16.65
C VAL A 107 19.04 22.26 -15.35
N ALA A 108 20.30 22.74 -15.37
CA ALA A 108 21.16 22.74 -14.20
C ALA A 108 20.61 23.64 -13.06
N ALA A 109 20.14 24.84 -13.40
CA ALA A 109 19.54 25.75 -12.42
C ALA A 109 18.20 25.19 -11.88
N GLN A 110 17.39 24.64 -12.76
CA GLN A 110 16.12 24.01 -12.41
C GLN A 110 16.32 22.79 -11.50
N HIS A 111 17.32 21.95 -11.82
CA HIS A 111 17.67 20.80 -10.98
C HIS A 111 18.01 21.23 -9.55
N GLN A 112 18.83 22.29 -9.37
CA GLN A 112 19.17 22.80 -8.04
C GLN A 112 17.95 23.37 -7.32
N SER A 113 17.07 24.08 -8.03
CA SER A 113 15.81 24.62 -7.47
C SER A 113 14.90 23.49 -6.96
N LEU A 114 14.61 22.50 -7.79
CA LEU A 114 13.74 21.38 -7.43
C LEU A 114 14.38 20.50 -6.33
N LEU A 115 15.70 20.28 -6.37
CA LEU A 115 16.41 19.53 -5.35
C LEU A 115 16.34 20.22 -3.99
N HIS A 116 16.53 21.55 -3.96
CA HIS A 116 16.36 22.35 -2.74
C HIS A 116 14.91 22.28 -2.25
N PHE A 117 13.95 22.48 -3.14
CA PHE A 117 12.53 22.49 -2.83
C PHE A 117 12.07 21.17 -2.18
N VAL A 118 12.42 20.01 -2.76
CA VAL A 118 12.00 18.71 -2.23
C VAL A 118 12.81 18.26 -1.03
N GLY A 119 14.12 18.59 -0.97
CA GLY A 119 15.02 18.03 0.05
C GLY A 119 15.33 18.94 1.23
N GLN A 120 15.24 20.25 1.07
CA GLN A 120 15.74 21.22 2.04
C GLN A 120 14.67 22.23 2.51
N ALA A 121 13.81 22.71 1.60
CA ALA A 121 12.84 23.75 1.93
C ALA A 121 11.90 23.33 3.05
N PRO A 122 11.69 24.22 4.07
CA PRO A 122 10.92 23.87 5.27
C PRO A 122 9.41 24.12 5.07
N TRP A 123 8.77 23.40 4.15
CA TRP A 123 7.32 23.38 4.03
C TRP A 123 6.76 22.07 4.65
N SER A 124 5.48 22.07 5.01
CA SER A 124 4.82 20.95 5.66
C SER A 124 4.14 20.05 4.62
N ASP A 125 4.59 18.81 4.53
CA ASP A 125 3.93 17.76 3.75
C ASP A 125 2.51 17.45 4.27
N GLU A 126 2.29 17.52 5.58
CA GLU A 126 0.97 17.37 6.18
C GLU A 126 0.00 18.48 5.76
N ALA A 127 0.47 19.75 5.73
CA ALA A 127 -0.34 20.87 5.26
C ALA A 127 -0.68 20.74 3.78
N LEU A 128 0.28 20.29 2.95
CA LEU A 128 0.06 20.00 1.54
C LEU A 128 -0.96 18.88 1.37
N MET A 129 -0.81 17.76 2.07
CA MET A 129 -1.76 16.64 2.04
C MET A 129 -3.17 17.07 2.49
N GLY A 130 -3.26 17.91 3.51
CA GLY A 130 -4.51 18.51 3.96
C GLY A 130 -5.18 19.32 2.85
N ARG A 131 -4.42 20.17 2.15
CA ARG A 131 -4.96 20.98 1.04
C ARG A 131 -5.37 20.12 -0.16
N VAL A 132 -4.60 19.08 -0.49
CA VAL A 132 -4.97 18.09 -1.52
C VAL A 132 -6.30 17.42 -1.16
N ARG A 133 -6.43 16.94 0.06
CA ARG A 133 -7.66 16.35 0.56
C ARG A 133 -8.85 17.30 0.46
N ASP A 134 -8.71 18.53 0.96
CA ASP A 134 -9.79 19.53 0.97
C ASP A 134 -10.24 19.91 -0.45
N TRP A 135 -9.34 19.80 -1.42
CA TRP A 135 -9.66 20.04 -2.84
C TRP A 135 -10.34 18.83 -3.50
N VAL A 136 -9.83 17.63 -3.25
CA VAL A 136 -10.22 16.42 -4.01
C VAL A 136 -11.41 15.72 -3.38
N LEU A 137 -11.49 15.64 -2.04
CA LEU A 137 -12.49 14.85 -1.34
C LEU A 137 -13.93 15.27 -1.66
N PRO A 138 -14.30 16.58 -1.70
CA PRO A 138 -15.64 16.98 -2.08
C PRO A 138 -16.01 16.56 -3.51
N ARG A 139 -15.02 16.40 -4.39
CA ARG A 139 -15.23 15.93 -5.76
C ARG A 139 -15.53 14.43 -5.79
N ILE A 140 -14.76 13.65 -5.03
CA ILE A 140 -15.04 12.21 -4.85
C ILE A 140 -16.44 11.99 -4.28
N GLU A 141 -16.82 12.75 -3.24
CA GLU A 141 -18.12 12.63 -2.56
C GLU A 141 -19.32 12.99 -3.44
N ARG A 142 -19.16 13.87 -4.44
CA ARG A 142 -20.22 14.13 -5.43
C ARG A 142 -20.62 12.89 -6.25
N ARG A 143 -19.73 11.92 -6.39
CA ARG A 143 -20.00 10.66 -7.12
C ARG A 143 -20.46 9.52 -6.22
N GLY A 144 -20.52 9.73 -4.94
CA GLY A 144 -21.00 8.79 -3.96
C GLY A 144 -20.32 8.98 -2.60
N ALA A 145 -21.02 8.62 -1.54
CA ALA A 145 -20.49 8.69 -0.18
C ALA A 145 -19.20 7.87 -0.04
N ILE A 146 -18.33 8.29 0.88
CA ILE A 146 -17.15 7.50 1.25
C ILE A 146 -17.62 6.16 1.83
N ARG A 147 -17.11 5.07 1.28
CA ARG A 147 -17.46 3.69 1.67
C ARG A 147 -16.39 3.06 2.55
N ALA A 148 -15.13 3.38 2.28
CA ALA A 148 -14.01 2.74 2.96
C ALA A 148 -12.88 3.71 3.30
N TRP A 149 -12.22 3.40 4.41
CA TRP A 149 -10.90 3.87 4.78
C TRP A 149 -9.94 2.69 4.68
N ILE A 150 -9.01 2.74 3.74
CA ILE A 150 -8.16 1.60 3.40
C ILE A 150 -6.76 1.85 3.95
N ILE A 151 -6.32 0.95 4.83
CA ILE A 151 -4.94 0.92 5.36
C ILE A 151 -4.14 -0.12 4.60
N ASP A 152 -2.95 0.30 4.15
CA ASP A 152 -1.98 -0.63 3.58
C ASP A 152 -0.57 -0.06 3.71
N ASP A 153 0.43 -0.85 3.35
CA ASP A 153 1.81 -0.39 3.24
C ASP A 153 2.44 -0.73 1.89
N THR A 154 3.37 0.10 1.47
CA THR A 154 4.06 -0.12 0.21
C THR A 154 5.57 -0.04 0.36
N GLY A 155 6.27 -1.00 -0.24
CA GLY A 155 7.73 -1.12 -0.19
C GLY A 155 8.42 -0.40 -1.35
N PHE A 156 9.62 0.13 -1.08
CA PHE A 156 10.53 0.77 -2.04
C PHE A 156 11.89 0.07 -1.96
N PRO A 157 12.22 -0.83 -2.91
CA PRO A 157 13.52 -1.48 -2.94
C PRO A 157 14.67 -0.47 -2.98
N LYS A 158 15.71 -0.69 -2.19
CA LYS A 158 16.91 0.16 -2.16
C LYS A 158 18.18 -0.69 -2.16
N LYS A 159 19.19 -0.30 -2.93
CA LYS A 159 20.48 -1.00 -2.96
C LYS A 159 21.40 -0.62 -1.80
N GLY A 160 21.31 0.62 -1.30
CA GLY A 160 22.19 1.17 -0.27
C GLY A 160 21.65 1.07 1.14
N LYS A 161 22.49 1.45 2.13
CA LYS A 161 22.17 1.42 3.59
C LYS A 161 21.83 2.81 4.16
N HIS A 162 21.87 3.87 3.35
CA HIS A 162 21.86 5.24 3.83
C HIS A 162 20.52 5.96 3.69
N SER A 163 19.59 5.42 2.91
CA SER A 163 18.24 6.00 2.81
C SER A 163 17.51 5.82 4.14
N VAL A 164 16.84 6.87 4.60
CA VAL A 164 16.10 6.86 5.88
C VAL A 164 15.11 5.68 5.95
N GLY A 165 15.05 4.98 7.08
CA GLY A 165 14.13 3.85 7.28
C GLY A 165 14.46 2.58 6.50
N VAL A 166 15.58 2.54 5.75
CA VAL A 166 15.96 1.34 5.00
C VAL A 166 16.43 0.24 5.94
N ALA A 167 15.85 -0.95 5.76
CA ALA A 167 16.22 -2.16 6.49
C ALA A 167 15.88 -3.40 5.64
N ARG A 168 16.41 -4.57 6.04
CA ARG A 168 15.95 -5.85 5.49
C ARG A 168 14.59 -6.18 6.10
N GLN A 169 13.53 -6.04 5.33
CA GLN A 169 12.14 -6.25 5.71
C GLN A 169 11.33 -6.77 4.52
N TYR A 170 10.10 -7.20 4.76
CA TYR A 170 9.25 -7.65 3.66
C TYR A 170 8.95 -6.49 2.72
N CYS A 171 9.21 -6.71 1.45
CA CYS A 171 8.94 -5.75 0.37
C CYS A 171 7.84 -6.32 -0.53
N GLY A 172 6.62 -5.81 -0.41
CA GLY A 172 5.47 -6.28 -1.19
C GLY A 172 5.72 -6.20 -2.71
N GLN A 173 6.43 -5.18 -3.19
CA GLN A 173 6.79 -5.04 -4.60
C GLN A 173 7.68 -6.19 -5.12
N LEU A 174 8.49 -6.81 -4.26
CA LEU A 174 9.38 -7.91 -4.61
C LEU A 174 8.84 -9.27 -4.17
N GLY A 175 7.75 -9.31 -3.40
CA GLY A 175 7.17 -10.53 -2.84
C GLY A 175 8.09 -11.28 -1.85
N LYS A 176 9.13 -10.63 -1.32
CA LYS A 176 10.14 -11.25 -0.45
C LYS A 176 10.72 -10.27 0.56
N GLN A 177 11.47 -10.80 1.53
CA GLN A 177 12.31 -9.97 2.39
C GLN A 177 13.54 -9.46 1.63
N ASP A 178 13.66 -8.13 1.54
CA ASP A 178 14.79 -7.47 0.88
C ASP A 178 15.09 -6.12 1.55
N ASN A 179 16.17 -5.48 1.13
CA ASN A 179 16.55 -4.16 1.59
C ASN A 179 15.63 -3.11 0.98
N CYS A 180 14.73 -2.56 1.79
CA CYS A 180 13.73 -1.61 1.33
C CYS A 180 13.33 -0.59 2.40
N GLN A 181 12.72 0.51 1.96
CA GLN A 181 11.90 1.39 2.77
C GLN A 181 10.45 0.92 2.68
N VAL A 182 9.66 1.15 3.72
CA VAL A 182 8.22 0.85 3.71
C VAL A 182 7.47 2.07 4.22
N ALA A 183 6.40 2.46 3.57
CA ALA A 183 5.52 3.51 4.04
C ALA A 183 4.11 2.98 4.27
N VAL A 184 3.48 3.45 5.33
CA VAL A 184 2.08 3.17 5.67
C VAL A 184 1.22 4.32 5.17
N SER A 185 0.09 4.01 4.54
CA SER A 185 -0.87 5.02 4.11
C SER A 185 -2.30 4.69 4.54
N LEU A 186 -3.09 5.74 4.66
CA LEU A 186 -4.54 5.69 4.76
C LEU A 186 -5.14 6.33 3.51
N SER A 187 -5.95 5.59 2.76
CA SER A 187 -6.73 6.10 1.63
C SER A 187 -8.21 6.11 1.96
N VAL A 188 -8.92 7.12 1.48
CA VAL A 188 -10.40 7.13 1.44
C VAL A 188 -10.87 6.65 0.08
N ALA A 189 -11.98 5.91 0.03
CA ALA A 189 -12.50 5.36 -1.21
C ALA A 189 -14.03 5.29 -1.24
N ASN A 190 -14.58 5.47 -2.45
CA ASN A 190 -15.93 5.08 -2.81
C ASN A 190 -15.88 4.20 -4.08
N ASP A 191 -17.01 3.95 -4.73
CA ASP A 191 -17.06 3.13 -5.94
C ASP A 191 -16.41 3.81 -7.16
N ALA A 192 -16.28 5.13 -7.14
CA ALA A 192 -15.75 5.90 -8.26
C ALA A 192 -14.24 6.12 -8.17
N ALA A 193 -13.72 6.49 -6.99
CA ALA A 193 -12.33 6.91 -6.81
C ALA A 193 -11.77 6.54 -5.44
N SER A 194 -10.46 6.63 -5.29
CA SER A 194 -9.73 6.56 -4.03
C SER A 194 -8.60 7.58 -4.00
N LEU A 195 -8.27 8.08 -2.80
CA LEU A 195 -7.21 9.06 -2.58
C LEU A 195 -6.46 8.73 -1.29
N PRO A 196 -5.12 8.59 -1.30
CA PRO A 196 -4.32 8.60 -0.08
C PRO A 196 -4.42 9.95 0.62
N ILE A 197 -4.88 9.96 1.87
CA ILE A 197 -5.05 11.17 2.70
C ILE A 197 -4.03 11.28 3.82
N ALA A 198 -3.33 10.19 4.13
CA ALA A 198 -2.21 10.18 5.06
C ALA A 198 -1.11 9.24 4.55
N TRP A 199 0.13 9.63 4.85
CA TRP A 199 1.32 8.93 4.39
C TRP A 199 2.44 9.06 5.41
N ARG A 200 3.07 7.94 5.78
CA ARG A 200 4.20 7.97 6.73
C ARG A 200 5.20 6.86 6.47
N LEU A 201 6.49 7.22 6.40
CA LEU A 201 7.58 6.26 6.36
C LEU A 201 7.64 5.48 7.69
N TYR A 202 7.63 4.17 7.61
CA TYR A 202 7.92 3.30 8.74
C TYR A 202 9.41 3.41 9.09
N LEU A 203 9.69 3.75 10.34
CA LEU A 203 11.05 3.82 10.87
C LEU A 203 11.33 2.53 11.66
N PRO A 204 12.08 1.55 11.12
CA PRO A 204 12.42 0.33 11.84
C PRO A 204 13.14 0.59 13.17
N GLN A 205 13.02 -0.31 14.15
CA GLN A 205 13.65 -0.20 15.47
C GLN A 205 15.14 0.14 15.37
N VAL A 206 15.87 -0.53 14.46
CA VAL A 206 17.30 -0.30 14.22
C VAL A 206 17.66 1.11 13.75
N TRP A 207 16.67 1.88 13.30
CA TRP A 207 16.79 3.29 12.98
C TRP A 207 16.36 4.18 14.14
N ALA A 208 15.29 3.79 14.83
CA ALA A 208 14.77 4.52 15.98
C ALA A 208 15.80 4.59 17.11
N ASP A 209 16.56 3.52 17.31
CA ASP A 209 17.57 3.38 18.36
C ASP A 209 18.95 3.93 17.97
N ASP A 210 19.14 4.46 16.75
CA ASP A 210 20.41 4.98 16.25
C ASP A 210 20.35 6.52 16.07
N PRO A 211 20.77 7.29 17.09
CA PRO A 211 20.69 8.75 17.05
C PRO A 211 21.57 9.38 15.94
N GLU A 212 22.70 8.76 15.61
CA GLU A 212 23.58 9.28 14.55
C GLU A 212 22.96 9.13 13.17
N ARG A 213 22.32 7.98 12.89
CA ARG A 213 21.59 7.79 11.65
C ARG A 213 20.38 8.71 11.55
N ARG A 214 19.63 8.89 12.64
CA ARG A 214 18.49 9.84 12.73
C ARG A 214 18.94 11.25 12.40
N LYS A 215 19.96 11.75 13.08
CA LYS A 215 20.53 13.08 12.86
C LYS A 215 20.97 13.28 11.41
N LYS A 216 21.72 12.32 10.85
CA LYS A 216 22.19 12.37 9.46
C LYS A 216 21.05 12.40 8.44
N ALA A 217 19.97 11.67 8.69
CA ALA A 217 18.80 11.64 7.84
C ALA A 217 17.78 12.73 8.15
N LYS A 218 18.04 13.57 9.17
CA LYS A 218 17.15 14.63 9.65
C LYS A 218 15.77 14.09 10.03
N VAL A 219 15.74 12.95 10.74
CA VAL A 219 14.51 12.41 11.33
C VAL A 219 14.09 13.33 12.48
N PRO A 220 12.81 13.73 12.61
CA PRO A 220 12.33 14.54 13.73
C PRO A 220 12.69 13.92 15.09
N ASP A 221 13.10 14.77 16.04
CA ASP A 221 13.58 14.30 17.35
C ASP A 221 12.46 13.69 18.21
N ASP A 222 11.25 14.19 18.07
CA ASP A 222 10.02 13.75 18.75
C ASP A 222 9.46 12.42 18.21
N LEU A 223 9.95 11.97 17.06
CA LEU A 223 9.49 10.72 16.47
C LEU A 223 10.03 9.52 17.25
N THR A 224 9.15 8.75 17.88
CA THR A 224 9.46 7.49 18.54
C THR A 224 9.19 6.29 17.65
N PHE A 225 9.72 5.12 18.03
CA PHE A 225 9.40 3.87 17.34
C PHE A 225 7.91 3.54 17.47
N GLN A 226 7.32 3.21 16.33
CA GLN A 226 5.95 2.70 16.24
C GLN A 226 5.91 1.53 15.26
N THR A 227 5.13 0.51 15.59
CA THR A 227 4.81 -0.54 14.63
C THR A 227 3.89 -0.01 13.53
N LYS A 228 3.84 -0.68 12.37
CA LYS A 228 2.95 -0.28 11.28
C LYS A 228 1.47 -0.20 11.72
N PRO A 229 0.91 -1.15 12.48
CA PRO A 229 -0.44 -1.02 13.03
C PRO A 229 -0.64 0.21 13.94
N GLN A 230 0.37 0.60 14.72
CA GLN A 230 0.30 1.81 15.54
C GLN A 230 0.28 3.08 14.69
N ILE A 231 1.11 3.14 13.63
CA ILE A 231 1.11 4.24 12.66
C ILE A 231 -0.27 4.34 11.99
N ALA A 232 -0.84 3.21 11.57
CA ALA A 232 -2.16 3.15 10.96
C ALA A 232 -3.26 3.68 11.90
N LEU A 233 -3.25 3.28 13.17
CA LEU A 233 -4.21 3.79 14.16
C LEU A 233 -4.05 5.30 14.40
N GLU A 234 -2.84 5.83 14.39
CA GLU A 234 -2.59 7.26 14.51
C GLU A 234 -3.16 8.02 13.30
N GLN A 235 -2.92 7.53 12.07
CA GLN A 235 -3.49 8.11 10.86
C GLN A 235 -5.02 8.10 10.88
N ILE A 236 -5.64 7.01 11.32
CA ILE A 236 -7.10 6.88 11.48
C ILE A 236 -7.64 7.89 12.50
N ARG A 237 -7.01 8.00 13.69
CA ARG A 237 -7.41 8.98 14.71
C ARG A 237 -7.32 10.42 14.20
N THR A 238 -6.24 10.72 13.49
CA THR A 238 -6.03 12.04 12.88
C THR A 238 -7.12 12.33 11.85
N ALA A 239 -7.44 11.39 10.98
CA ALA A 239 -8.49 11.53 9.97
C ALA A 239 -9.87 11.74 10.62
N GLN A 240 -10.18 10.99 11.68
CA GLN A 240 -11.42 11.15 12.45
C GLN A 240 -11.50 12.52 13.14
N ALA A 241 -10.39 12.97 13.78
CA ALA A 241 -10.30 14.27 14.42
C ALA A 241 -10.43 15.44 13.43
N GLN A 242 -10.04 15.23 12.17
CA GLN A 242 -10.20 16.19 11.07
C GLN A 242 -11.61 16.17 10.46
N GLY A 243 -12.54 15.38 10.99
CA GLY A 243 -13.93 15.32 10.54
C GLY A 243 -14.13 14.69 9.16
N ILE A 244 -13.19 13.86 8.70
CA ILE A 244 -13.34 13.15 7.43
C ILE A 244 -14.47 12.13 7.57
N ALA A 245 -15.38 12.09 6.57
CA ALA A 245 -16.51 11.17 6.58
C ALA A 245 -16.04 9.72 6.80
N PRO A 246 -16.56 9.02 7.82
CA PRO A 246 -16.11 7.68 8.15
C PRO A 246 -16.49 6.67 7.06
N GLY A 247 -15.60 5.73 6.80
CA GLY A 247 -15.87 4.55 6.00
C GLY A 247 -15.54 3.28 6.77
N VAL A 248 -15.86 2.11 6.21
CA VAL A 248 -15.45 0.83 6.78
C VAL A 248 -13.92 0.72 6.67
N ILE A 249 -13.26 0.40 7.78
CA ILE A 249 -11.80 0.22 7.78
C ILE A 249 -11.46 -1.10 7.09
N LEU A 250 -10.67 -1.01 6.03
CA LEU A 250 -10.16 -2.15 5.28
C LEU A 250 -8.64 -2.25 5.47
N ALA A 251 -8.16 -3.43 5.80
CA ALA A 251 -6.72 -3.70 5.92
C ALA A 251 -6.41 -5.15 5.58
N ASP A 252 -5.16 -5.43 5.26
CA ASP A 252 -4.70 -6.79 5.02
C ASP A 252 -4.44 -7.58 6.31
N ALA A 253 -3.96 -8.83 6.16
CA ALA A 253 -3.67 -9.70 7.30
C ALA A 253 -2.44 -9.27 8.12
N GLY A 254 -1.60 -8.38 7.62
CA GLY A 254 -0.51 -7.77 8.36
C GLY A 254 -1.01 -6.87 9.49
N TYR A 255 -2.10 -6.16 9.24
CA TYR A 255 -2.78 -5.31 10.22
C TYR A 255 -3.86 -6.07 10.99
N GLY A 256 -4.70 -6.82 10.28
CA GLY A 256 -5.83 -7.50 10.89
C GLY A 256 -5.45 -8.63 11.86
N ALA A 257 -4.26 -9.22 11.76
CA ALA A 257 -3.74 -10.16 12.75
C ALA A 257 -3.39 -9.50 14.10
N ASP A 258 -3.13 -8.19 14.12
CA ASP A 258 -2.84 -7.44 15.34
C ASP A 258 -4.11 -7.18 16.15
N GLY A 259 -4.21 -7.84 17.32
CA GLY A 259 -5.35 -7.68 18.22
C GLY A 259 -5.44 -6.28 18.83
N GLY A 260 -4.31 -5.57 18.98
CA GLY A 260 -4.26 -4.19 19.45
C GLY A 260 -4.84 -3.22 18.41
N PHE A 261 -4.57 -3.47 17.13
CA PHE A 261 -5.14 -2.71 16.03
C PHE A 261 -6.67 -2.84 16.01
N ARG A 262 -7.21 -4.08 16.00
CA ARG A 262 -8.66 -4.29 16.02
C ARG A 262 -9.33 -3.69 17.28
N ALA A 263 -8.70 -3.85 18.45
CA ALA A 263 -9.20 -3.24 19.68
C ALA A 263 -9.21 -1.70 19.61
N GLY A 264 -8.18 -1.11 18.99
CA GLY A 264 -8.13 0.33 18.74
C GLY A 264 -9.23 0.82 17.82
N LEU A 265 -9.56 0.08 16.77
CA LEU A 265 -10.68 0.40 15.87
C LEU A 265 -12.04 0.33 16.63
N THR A 266 -12.23 -0.70 17.44
CA THR A 266 -13.44 -0.82 18.28
C THR A 266 -13.57 0.33 19.28
N GLN A 267 -12.45 0.78 19.89
CA GLN A 267 -12.45 1.94 20.80
C GLN A 267 -12.79 3.26 20.11
N LEU A 268 -12.52 3.35 18.80
CA LEU A 268 -12.87 4.51 17.97
C LEU A 268 -14.28 4.42 17.38
N ASP A 269 -15.03 3.39 17.74
CA ASP A 269 -16.38 3.08 17.22
C ASP A 269 -16.40 2.95 15.68
N LEU A 270 -15.33 2.35 15.10
CA LEU A 270 -15.19 2.17 13.67
C LEU A 270 -15.44 0.72 13.27
N THR A 271 -16.30 0.56 12.28
CA THR A 271 -16.56 -0.72 11.63
C THR A 271 -15.38 -1.12 10.75
N TYR A 272 -15.05 -2.42 10.73
CA TYR A 272 -13.94 -2.91 9.92
C TYR A 272 -14.23 -4.22 9.17
N VAL A 273 -13.48 -4.44 8.10
CA VAL A 273 -13.27 -5.73 7.42
C VAL A 273 -11.77 -5.88 7.20
N VAL A 274 -11.13 -6.71 8.00
CA VAL A 274 -9.67 -6.86 7.99
C VAL A 274 -9.26 -8.29 7.72
N GLY A 275 -8.27 -8.45 6.83
CA GLY A 275 -7.65 -9.74 6.56
C GLY A 275 -7.09 -10.36 7.84
N VAL A 276 -7.13 -11.69 7.93
CA VAL A 276 -6.55 -12.43 9.06
C VAL A 276 -5.85 -13.69 8.56
N GLN A 277 -4.93 -14.21 9.38
CA GLN A 277 -4.23 -15.44 9.05
C GLN A 277 -5.15 -16.68 9.25
N PRO A 278 -4.98 -17.74 8.44
CA PRO A 278 -5.71 -19.00 8.60
C PRO A 278 -5.55 -19.64 9.98
N THR A 279 -4.48 -19.30 10.68
CA THR A 279 -4.15 -19.76 12.04
C THR A 279 -4.84 -18.98 13.15
N LEU A 280 -5.60 -17.93 12.81
CA LEU A 280 -6.35 -17.17 13.81
C LEU A 280 -7.22 -18.12 14.64
N SER A 281 -7.09 -18.03 15.98
CA SER A 281 -7.92 -18.80 16.90
C SER A 281 -9.31 -18.16 17.03
N VAL A 282 -10.33 -18.99 16.86
CA VAL A 282 -11.75 -18.58 16.92
C VAL A 282 -12.56 -19.60 17.71
N TRP A 283 -13.63 -19.17 18.32
CA TRP A 283 -14.64 -20.04 18.91
C TRP A 283 -15.62 -20.51 17.82
N ARG A 284 -16.16 -21.71 17.98
CA ARG A 284 -17.24 -22.19 17.10
C ARG A 284 -18.46 -21.27 17.23
N PRO A 285 -19.34 -21.21 16.23
CA PRO A 285 -20.59 -20.44 16.33
C PRO A 285 -21.37 -20.76 17.59
N GLY A 286 -21.80 -19.72 18.31
CA GLY A 286 -22.51 -19.85 19.57
C GLY A 286 -21.63 -20.19 20.79
N GLU A 287 -20.34 -20.48 20.59
CA GLU A 287 -19.42 -20.74 21.69
C GLU A 287 -18.61 -19.51 22.09
N GLY A 288 -17.98 -19.59 23.26
CA GLY A 288 -17.08 -18.57 23.79
C GLY A 288 -16.27 -19.10 24.97
N PRO A 289 -15.35 -18.31 25.53
CA PRO A 289 -14.58 -18.72 26.70
C PRO A 289 -15.49 -18.99 27.90
N LEU A 290 -15.06 -19.90 28.75
CA LEU A 290 -15.78 -20.19 29.99
C LEU A 290 -15.68 -18.99 30.96
N PRO A 291 -16.71 -18.72 31.77
CA PRO A 291 -16.67 -17.66 32.77
C PRO A 291 -15.60 -17.90 33.83
N PRO A 292 -15.21 -16.89 34.60
CA PRO A 292 -14.32 -17.06 35.74
C PRO A 292 -14.81 -18.16 36.68
N LYS A 293 -13.90 -18.85 37.33
CA LYS A 293 -14.29 -19.84 38.36
C LYS A 293 -15.07 -19.11 39.47
N PRO A 294 -16.14 -19.72 40.01
CA PRO A 294 -16.79 -19.19 41.20
C PRO A 294 -15.79 -18.96 42.34
N TRP A 295 -15.95 -17.89 43.07
CA TRP A 295 -15.05 -17.60 44.17
C TRP A 295 -15.20 -18.65 45.28
N SER A 296 -14.06 -19.20 45.74
CA SER A 296 -14.03 -20.23 46.77
C SER A 296 -14.16 -19.69 48.20
N GLY A 297 -14.34 -18.37 48.37
CA GLY A 297 -14.36 -17.71 49.68
C GLY A 297 -12.99 -17.40 50.27
N LYS A 298 -11.92 -17.77 49.57
CA LYS A 298 -10.52 -17.52 50.01
C LYS A 298 -9.71 -16.81 48.88
N GLY A 299 -8.93 -15.82 49.26
CA GLY A 299 -8.09 -15.08 48.35
C GLY A 299 -8.88 -14.07 47.48
N ARG A 300 -8.19 -13.51 46.46
CA ARG A 300 -8.83 -12.59 45.50
C ARG A 300 -9.73 -13.38 44.54
N PRO A 301 -10.98 -12.93 44.30
CA PRO A 301 -11.83 -13.51 43.26
C PRO A 301 -11.16 -13.51 41.89
N THR A 302 -11.31 -14.61 41.16
CA THR A 302 -10.86 -14.67 39.76
C THR A 302 -11.82 -13.88 38.88
N SER A 303 -11.29 -13.01 38.02
CA SER A 303 -12.12 -12.19 37.11
C SER A 303 -11.91 -12.50 35.64
N LEU A 304 -10.95 -13.37 35.32
CA LEU A 304 -10.58 -13.64 33.94
C LEU A 304 -11.33 -14.86 33.38
N MET A 305 -11.68 -14.75 32.11
CA MET A 305 -12.22 -15.84 31.31
C MET A 305 -11.25 -17.00 31.24
N ARG A 306 -11.73 -18.20 31.01
CA ARG A 306 -10.91 -19.42 31.02
C ARG A 306 -11.24 -20.36 29.86
N ARG A 307 -10.34 -21.31 29.65
CA ARG A 307 -10.49 -22.43 28.72
C ARG A 307 -10.30 -23.75 29.46
N SER A 308 -10.76 -24.86 28.90
CA SER A 308 -10.42 -26.19 29.38
C SER A 308 -9.87 -27.04 28.22
N PRO A 309 -9.25 -28.20 28.47
CA PRO A 309 -8.79 -29.09 27.40
C PRO A 309 -9.91 -29.52 26.45
N GLU A 310 -11.12 -29.69 26.96
CA GLU A 310 -12.31 -30.11 26.21
C GLU A 310 -13.05 -28.92 25.58
N HIS A 311 -12.85 -27.70 26.10
CA HIS A 311 -13.49 -26.47 25.64
C HIS A 311 -12.44 -25.42 25.29
N LYS A 312 -11.98 -25.46 24.03
CA LYS A 312 -10.90 -24.64 23.47
C LYS A 312 -11.24 -24.17 22.07
N PRO A 313 -10.72 -22.99 21.68
CA PRO A 313 -10.91 -22.48 20.32
C PRO A 313 -10.17 -23.34 19.30
N ILE A 314 -10.60 -23.20 18.05
CA ILE A 314 -9.97 -23.83 16.88
C ILE A 314 -9.37 -22.76 15.96
N SER A 315 -8.59 -23.16 14.95
CA SER A 315 -8.13 -22.22 13.94
C SER A 315 -9.23 -21.91 12.93
N ALA A 316 -9.22 -20.71 12.33
CA ALA A 316 -10.13 -20.34 11.26
C ALA A 316 -10.07 -21.34 10.10
N LYS A 317 -8.87 -21.88 9.79
CA LYS A 317 -8.69 -22.93 8.78
C LYS A 317 -9.42 -24.23 9.17
N ALA A 318 -9.32 -24.65 10.43
CA ALA A 318 -10.02 -25.85 10.90
C ALA A 318 -11.54 -25.65 10.84
N LEU A 319 -12.03 -24.49 11.26
CA LEU A 319 -13.44 -24.16 11.14
C LEU A 319 -13.91 -24.20 9.68
N ALA A 320 -13.14 -23.63 8.75
CA ALA A 320 -13.48 -23.62 7.34
C ALA A 320 -13.58 -25.04 6.74
N ALA A 321 -12.75 -25.98 7.21
CA ALA A 321 -12.79 -27.37 6.79
C ALA A 321 -14.02 -28.13 7.35
N ASP A 322 -14.57 -27.70 8.50
CA ASP A 322 -15.76 -28.28 9.13
C ASP A 322 -17.07 -27.73 8.53
N LEU A 323 -17.03 -26.69 7.66
CA LEU A 323 -18.24 -26.10 7.08
C LEU A 323 -18.90 -27.04 6.07
N ALA A 324 -20.21 -27.18 6.15
CA ALA A 324 -20.99 -27.97 5.20
C ALA A 324 -20.97 -27.34 3.79
N ALA A 325 -21.19 -28.12 2.76
CA ALA A 325 -21.11 -27.68 1.36
C ALA A 325 -22.12 -26.56 1.03
N ASP A 326 -23.28 -26.55 1.67
CA ASP A 326 -24.33 -25.55 1.48
C ASP A 326 -24.02 -24.18 2.15
N ALA A 327 -22.99 -24.13 3.01
CA ALA A 327 -22.49 -22.85 3.56
C ALA A 327 -21.75 -22.01 2.53
N TRP A 328 -21.34 -22.62 1.41
CA TRP A 328 -20.55 -21.96 0.38
C TRP A 328 -21.42 -21.44 -0.75
N ARG A 329 -21.16 -20.17 -1.15
CA ARG A 329 -21.85 -19.50 -2.26
C ARG A 329 -20.83 -18.95 -3.24
N THR A 330 -21.04 -19.18 -4.54
CA THR A 330 -20.24 -18.53 -5.59
C THR A 330 -20.73 -17.09 -5.76
N ILE A 331 -19.82 -16.14 -5.64
CA ILE A 331 -20.08 -14.71 -5.80
C ILE A 331 -19.14 -14.17 -6.89
N THR A 332 -19.72 -13.51 -7.90
CA THR A 332 -19.00 -12.65 -8.84
C THR A 332 -18.86 -11.28 -8.18
N TRP A 333 -17.65 -10.86 -7.89
CA TRP A 333 -17.38 -9.63 -7.16
C TRP A 333 -16.79 -8.53 -8.04
N ARG A 334 -16.42 -8.84 -9.28
CA ARG A 334 -15.94 -7.86 -10.26
C ARG A 334 -16.02 -8.44 -11.66
N GLU A 335 -16.47 -7.65 -12.62
CA GLU A 335 -16.31 -7.93 -14.04
C GLU A 335 -14.84 -7.69 -14.41
N GLY A 336 -14.17 -8.71 -14.92
CA GLY A 336 -12.80 -8.62 -15.40
C GLY A 336 -12.78 -8.30 -16.89
N THR A 337 -11.64 -7.87 -17.41
CA THR A 337 -11.47 -7.55 -18.84
C THR A 337 -11.70 -8.77 -19.75
N ASN A 338 -11.35 -9.96 -19.27
CA ASN A 338 -11.46 -11.22 -20.05
C ASN A 338 -12.40 -12.24 -19.41
N THR A 339 -12.58 -12.22 -18.09
CA THR A 339 -13.43 -13.16 -17.35
C THR A 339 -13.90 -12.50 -16.05
N ASP A 340 -15.09 -12.86 -15.62
CA ASP A 340 -15.59 -12.45 -14.31
C ASP A 340 -14.70 -12.97 -13.17
N LEU A 341 -14.40 -12.10 -12.23
CA LEU A 341 -13.69 -12.48 -11.01
C LEU A 341 -14.71 -13.04 -10.00
N LYS A 342 -14.71 -14.34 -9.85
CA LYS A 342 -15.61 -15.08 -8.96
C LYS A 342 -14.83 -16.04 -8.05
N SER A 343 -15.40 -16.31 -6.89
CA SER A 343 -14.87 -17.28 -5.93
C SER A 343 -16.02 -17.82 -5.09
N ARG A 344 -15.80 -18.93 -4.41
CA ARG A 344 -16.73 -19.42 -3.38
C ARG A 344 -16.47 -18.70 -2.08
N PHE A 345 -17.52 -18.26 -1.40
CA PHE A 345 -17.45 -17.59 -0.12
C PHE A 345 -18.35 -18.27 0.90
N ALA A 346 -17.89 -18.29 2.14
CA ALA A 346 -18.70 -18.63 3.30
C ALA A 346 -18.54 -17.52 4.36
N ALA A 347 -19.59 -17.28 5.13
CA ALA A 347 -19.56 -16.32 6.22
C ALA A 347 -20.21 -16.89 7.47
N VAL A 348 -19.56 -16.75 8.62
CA VAL A 348 -19.97 -17.35 9.89
C VAL A 348 -19.84 -16.31 11.01
N ARG A 349 -20.87 -16.19 11.86
CA ARG A 349 -20.80 -15.37 13.08
C ARG A 349 -20.09 -16.17 14.17
N LEU A 350 -19.07 -15.58 14.77
CA LEU A 350 -18.25 -16.23 15.79
C LEU A 350 -17.52 -15.21 16.67
N ARG A 351 -16.86 -15.68 17.71
CA ARG A 351 -16.01 -14.86 18.59
C ARG A 351 -14.53 -15.13 18.30
N PRO A 352 -13.73 -14.09 18.01
CA PRO A 352 -12.28 -14.23 18.04
C PRO A 352 -11.80 -14.69 19.41
N ALA A 353 -10.80 -15.57 19.46
CA ALA A 353 -10.28 -16.12 20.71
C ALA A 353 -8.92 -15.53 21.11
N SER A 354 -8.48 -14.44 20.44
CA SER A 354 -7.16 -13.84 20.71
C SER A 354 -7.09 -13.29 22.13
N ARG A 355 -6.24 -13.91 22.98
CA ARG A 355 -5.99 -13.48 24.38
C ARG A 355 -7.28 -13.34 25.24
N ASP A 356 -8.34 -14.05 24.93
CA ASP A 356 -9.59 -14.00 25.68
C ASP A 356 -9.45 -14.41 27.16
N PHE A 357 -8.50 -15.32 27.46
CA PHE A 357 -8.16 -15.72 28.82
C PHE A 357 -7.48 -14.61 29.67
N ASN A 358 -7.11 -13.49 29.07
CA ASN A 358 -6.61 -12.29 29.76
C ASN A 358 -7.68 -11.21 29.92
N ARG A 359 -8.94 -11.51 29.60
CA ARG A 359 -10.06 -10.57 29.63
C ARG A 359 -11.08 -10.98 30.69
N SER A 360 -11.78 -10.00 31.22
CA SER A 360 -12.93 -10.22 32.12
C SER A 360 -14.21 -10.57 31.36
N GLU A 361 -14.26 -10.25 30.08
CA GLU A 361 -15.41 -10.45 29.20
C GLU A 361 -14.96 -11.09 27.88
N ALA A 362 -15.84 -11.88 27.27
CA ALA A 362 -15.63 -12.45 25.94
C ALA A 362 -15.56 -11.35 24.88
N HIS A 363 -14.83 -11.62 23.80
CA HIS A 363 -14.92 -10.77 22.60
C HIS A 363 -16.36 -10.75 22.06
N GLY A 364 -16.76 -9.64 21.47
CA GLY A 364 -18.00 -9.55 20.69
C GLY A 364 -18.03 -10.57 19.54
N GLU A 365 -19.21 -10.87 19.03
CA GLU A 365 -19.33 -11.66 17.82
C GLU A 365 -19.00 -10.82 16.59
N GLU A 366 -18.21 -11.42 15.71
CA GLU A 366 -17.79 -10.84 14.43
C GLU A 366 -18.12 -11.81 13.30
N TRP A 367 -18.17 -11.34 12.10
CA TRP A 367 -18.17 -12.19 10.92
C TRP A 367 -16.77 -12.72 10.66
N LEU A 368 -16.64 -14.02 10.41
CA LEU A 368 -15.53 -14.61 9.69
C LEU A 368 -15.99 -14.85 8.25
N LEU A 369 -15.51 -14.02 7.31
CA LEU A 369 -15.68 -14.21 5.89
C LEU A 369 -14.50 -15.03 5.36
N ILE A 370 -14.78 -16.04 4.54
CA ILE A 370 -13.80 -17.00 4.02
C ILE A 370 -13.96 -17.06 2.50
N GLU A 371 -12.84 -16.96 1.77
CA GLU A 371 -12.79 -17.11 0.32
C GLU A 371 -12.08 -18.40 -0.08
N TRP A 372 -12.71 -19.12 -0.96
CA TRP A 372 -12.17 -20.29 -1.60
C TRP A 372 -12.18 -20.10 -3.12
N PRO A 373 -11.04 -19.68 -3.73
CA PRO A 373 -10.90 -19.57 -5.18
C PRO A 373 -11.15 -20.92 -5.86
N GLU A 374 -11.66 -20.90 -7.10
CA GLU A 374 -12.01 -22.13 -7.84
C GLU A 374 -10.77 -23.01 -8.13
N ASP A 375 -9.62 -22.37 -8.35
CA ASP A 375 -8.36 -23.05 -8.70
C ASP A 375 -7.57 -23.56 -7.48
N GLU A 376 -8.09 -23.35 -6.26
CA GLU A 376 -7.39 -23.71 -5.03
C GLU A 376 -8.00 -24.94 -4.36
N ALA A 377 -7.13 -25.80 -3.82
CA ALA A 377 -7.54 -27.01 -3.12
C ALA A 377 -8.25 -26.77 -1.79
N ALA A 378 -8.06 -25.58 -1.19
CA ALA A 378 -8.61 -25.19 0.10
C ALA A 378 -8.83 -23.67 0.17
N PRO A 379 -9.64 -23.18 1.11
CA PRO A 379 -9.81 -21.74 1.35
C PRO A 379 -8.46 -21.05 1.65
N THR A 380 -8.23 -19.88 1.02
CA THR A 380 -6.95 -19.20 1.08
C THR A 380 -7.00 -17.84 1.79
N LYS A 381 -8.16 -17.16 1.79
CA LYS A 381 -8.30 -15.83 2.38
C LYS A 381 -9.38 -15.80 3.43
N TYR A 382 -9.11 -15.08 4.51
CA TYR A 382 -9.94 -14.97 5.68
C TYR A 382 -10.01 -13.52 6.13
N TRP A 383 -11.20 -13.04 6.53
CA TRP A 383 -11.41 -11.71 7.09
C TRP A 383 -12.26 -11.79 8.35
N LEU A 384 -11.93 -10.94 9.32
CA LEU A 384 -12.84 -10.59 10.40
C LEU A 384 -13.58 -9.29 10.05
N SER A 385 -14.86 -9.24 10.37
CA SER A 385 -15.68 -8.07 10.11
C SER A 385 -16.65 -7.79 11.25
N THR A 386 -16.73 -6.51 11.62
CA THR A 386 -17.71 -5.97 12.57
C THR A 386 -18.93 -5.34 11.87
N LEU A 387 -19.14 -5.62 10.59
CA LEU A 387 -20.38 -5.26 9.89
C LEU A 387 -21.60 -5.85 10.61
N SER A 388 -22.75 -5.21 10.43
CA SER A 388 -24.02 -5.59 11.09
C SER A 388 -24.30 -7.10 10.96
N ALA A 389 -24.96 -7.67 11.96
CA ALA A 389 -25.29 -9.09 12.00
C ALA A 389 -26.25 -9.53 10.89
N ASP A 390 -27.01 -8.61 10.33
CA ASP A 390 -27.92 -8.80 9.19
C ASP A 390 -27.27 -8.61 7.83
N SER A 391 -25.94 -8.33 7.78
CA SER A 391 -25.20 -8.21 6.53
C SER A 391 -25.23 -9.52 5.75
N THR A 392 -25.52 -9.43 4.46
CA THR A 392 -25.53 -10.56 3.55
C THR A 392 -24.11 -10.91 3.07
N ILE A 393 -23.89 -12.15 2.62
CA ILE A 393 -22.58 -12.55 2.06
C ILE A 393 -22.15 -11.64 0.89
N PRO A 394 -23.00 -11.28 -0.08
CA PRO A 394 -22.61 -10.31 -1.12
C PRO A 394 -22.14 -8.97 -0.57
N GLN A 395 -22.78 -8.41 0.46
CA GLN A 395 -22.37 -7.15 1.09
C GLN A 395 -21.00 -7.28 1.79
N LEU A 396 -20.77 -8.39 2.51
CA LEU A 396 -19.48 -8.68 3.13
C LEU A 396 -18.37 -8.79 2.07
N VAL A 397 -18.62 -9.51 0.97
CA VAL A 397 -17.68 -9.70 -0.14
C VAL A 397 -17.39 -8.38 -0.84
N ASP A 398 -18.41 -7.62 -1.20
CA ASP A 398 -18.28 -6.33 -1.87
C ASP A 398 -17.43 -5.36 -1.02
N THR A 399 -17.70 -5.29 0.28
CA THR A 399 -16.90 -4.45 1.19
C THR A 399 -15.46 -4.95 1.30
N ALA A 400 -15.23 -6.25 1.51
CA ALA A 400 -13.88 -6.81 1.64
C ALA A 400 -13.06 -6.61 0.36
N LYS A 401 -13.70 -6.73 -0.79
CA LYS A 401 -13.06 -6.60 -2.10
C LYS A 401 -12.76 -5.15 -2.48
N LEU A 402 -13.42 -4.16 -1.88
CA LEU A 402 -13.13 -2.74 -2.16
C LEU A 402 -11.67 -2.37 -1.84
N ARG A 403 -10.96 -3.14 -1.01
CA ARG A 403 -9.53 -2.95 -0.72
C ARG A 403 -8.62 -2.93 -1.96
N TRP A 404 -9.03 -3.56 -3.07
CA TRP A 404 -8.24 -3.56 -4.31
C TRP A 404 -7.90 -2.16 -4.83
N ARG A 405 -8.67 -1.14 -4.43
CA ARG A 405 -8.44 0.24 -4.87
C ARG A 405 -7.08 0.77 -4.45
N ILE A 406 -6.61 0.47 -3.23
CA ILE A 406 -5.30 0.94 -2.77
C ILE A 406 -4.15 0.29 -3.56
N GLU A 407 -4.34 -0.95 -4.03
CA GLU A 407 -3.36 -1.61 -4.90
C GLU A 407 -3.25 -0.87 -6.23
N ARG A 408 -4.38 -0.37 -6.74
CA ARG A 408 -4.43 0.47 -7.92
C ARG A 408 -3.81 1.83 -7.69
N ASP A 409 -4.12 2.51 -6.56
CA ASP A 409 -3.48 3.77 -6.20
C ASP A 409 -1.95 3.64 -6.18
N TYR A 410 -1.43 2.57 -5.57
CA TYR A 410 0.02 2.33 -5.55
C TYR A 410 0.60 2.03 -6.94
N GLN A 411 -0.14 1.35 -7.79
CA GLN A 411 0.28 1.10 -9.15
C GLN A 411 0.42 2.42 -9.90
N ASP A 412 -0.60 3.25 -9.89
CA ASP A 412 -0.63 4.54 -10.58
C ASP A 412 0.44 5.50 -10.01
N LEU A 413 0.52 5.62 -8.68
CA LEU A 413 1.53 6.45 -8.02
C LEU A 413 2.97 6.02 -8.34
N LYS A 414 3.26 4.70 -8.40
CA LYS A 414 4.61 4.21 -8.65
C LYS A 414 4.98 4.20 -10.12
N GLN A 415 4.10 3.71 -10.98
CA GLN A 415 4.39 3.52 -12.40
C GLN A 415 4.26 4.83 -13.17
N GLU A 416 3.23 5.61 -12.85
CA GLU A 416 2.88 6.78 -13.63
C GLU A 416 3.43 8.08 -13.03
N LEU A 417 3.36 8.24 -11.71
CA LEU A 417 3.77 9.45 -11.02
C LEU A 417 5.13 9.36 -10.32
N GLY A 418 5.83 8.23 -10.46
CA GLY A 418 7.20 8.09 -10.00
C GLY A 418 7.40 8.09 -8.48
N LEU A 419 6.41 7.67 -7.70
CA LEU A 419 6.50 7.60 -6.22
C LEU A 419 7.73 6.80 -5.74
N GLY A 420 8.18 5.82 -6.51
CA GLY A 420 9.38 5.03 -6.24
C GLY A 420 10.69 5.68 -6.70
N HIS A 421 10.66 6.81 -7.38
CA HIS A 421 11.81 7.40 -8.06
C HIS A 421 12.62 8.39 -7.19
N TYR A 422 12.23 8.59 -5.95
CA TYR A 422 13.00 9.44 -5.03
C TYR A 422 14.37 8.83 -4.68
N GLU A 423 15.42 9.58 -4.97
CA GLU A 423 16.82 9.16 -4.78
C GLU A 423 17.46 9.74 -3.51
N GLY A 424 16.82 10.70 -2.89
CA GLY A 424 17.29 11.33 -1.66
C GLY A 424 17.33 10.38 -0.47
N ARG A 425 18.08 10.77 0.57
CA ARG A 425 18.33 9.93 1.75
C ARG A 425 17.66 10.43 3.02
N GLY A 426 17.13 11.67 3.01
CA GLY A 426 16.58 12.33 4.17
C GLY A 426 15.09 12.05 4.39
N TRP A 427 14.66 12.20 5.66
CA TRP A 427 13.26 12.07 6.07
C TRP A 427 12.35 13.05 5.34
N ARG A 428 12.67 14.35 5.40
CA ARG A 428 11.88 15.41 4.77
C ARG A 428 11.65 15.14 3.29
N GLY A 429 12.71 14.93 2.53
CA GLY A 429 12.58 14.75 1.10
C GLY A 429 11.80 13.51 0.69
N PHE A 430 11.82 12.43 1.49
CA PHE A 430 10.97 11.27 1.27
C PHE A 430 9.48 11.63 1.36
N HIS A 431 9.09 12.35 2.42
CA HIS A 431 7.70 12.76 2.63
C HIS A 431 7.26 13.83 1.62
N HIS A 432 8.11 14.81 1.35
CA HIS A 432 7.84 15.83 0.34
C HIS A 432 7.61 15.23 -1.04
N HIS A 433 8.48 14.32 -1.50
CA HIS A 433 8.28 13.67 -2.79
C HIS A 433 6.97 12.88 -2.84
N ALA A 434 6.67 12.11 -1.79
CA ALA A 434 5.45 11.33 -1.74
C ALA A 434 4.19 12.21 -1.74
N SER A 435 4.17 13.29 -0.96
CA SER A 435 3.04 14.22 -0.92
C SER A 435 2.84 14.96 -2.24
N LEU A 436 3.93 15.27 -2.97
CA LEU A 436 3.86 15.85 -4.33
C LEU A 436 3.32 14.84 -5.36
N CYS A 437 3.72 13.57 -5.27
CA CYS A 437 3.12 12.50 -6.11
C CYS A 437 1.62 12.34 -5.82
N ILE A 438 1.23 12.38 -4.54
CA ILE A 438 -0.18 12.30 -4.14
C ILE A 438 -0.94 13.56 -4.59
N ALA A 439 -0.31 14.74 -4.57
CA ALA A 439 -0.90 15.97 -5.09
C ALA A 439 -1.15 15.87 -6.60
N ALA A 440 -0.17 15.41 -7.37
CA ALA A 440 -0.34 15.17 -8.81
C ALA A 440 -1.45 14.13 -9.08
N TYR A 441 -1.52 13.05 -8.29
CA TYR A 441 -2.59 12.06 -8.36
C TYR A 441 -3.97 12.65 -8.05
N GLY A 442 -4.05 13.46 -7.00
CA GLY A 442 -5.28 14.17 -6.62
C GLY A 442 -5.78 15.10 -7.72
N PHE A 443 -4.89 15.78 -8.43
CA PHE A 443 -5.25 16.57 -9.59
C PHE A 443 -5.90 15.71 -10.69
N LEU A 444 -5.30 14.56 -11.05
CA LEU A 444 -5.87 13.64 -12.03
C LEU A 444 -7.26 13.15 -11.61
N ILE A 445 -7.47 12.80 -10.35
CA ILE A 445 -8.80 12.44 -9.83
C ILE A 445 -9.77 13.61 -10.02
N SER A 446 -9.35 14.84 -9.70
CA SER A 446 -10.22 16.01 -9.80
C SER A 446 -10.62 16.35 -11.22
N LEU A 447 -9.79 16.05 -12.22
CA LEU A 447 -10.12 16.21 -13.64
C LEU A 447 -11.19 15.20 -14.10
N THR A 448 -11.07 13.95 -13.68
CA THR A 448 -12.06 12.92 -14.04
C THR A 448 -13.46 13.22 -13.51
N GLU A 449 -13.53 14.02 -12.44
CA GLU A 449 -14.78 14.45 -11.82
C GLU A 449 -15.47 15.62 -12.55
N THR A 450 -14.71 16.38 -13.34
CA THR A 450 -15.25 17.53 -14.09
C THR A 450 -15.73 17.17 -15.49
N ILE A 451 -15.27 16.05 -16.04
CA ILE A 451 -15.67 15.57 -17.37
C ILE A 451 -16.86 14.60 -17.21
N PRO A 452 -18.09 14.97 -17.61
CA PRO A 452 -19.22 14.07 -17.54
C PRO A 452 -18.96 12.84 -18.42
N PRO A 453 -19.34 11.61 -17.97
CA PRO A 453 -19.21 10.43 -18.83
C PRO A 453 -20.02 10.69 -20.11
N SER A 454 -19.34 10.67 -21.27
CA SER A 454 -20.02 10.88 -22.55
C SER A 454 -21.13 9.82 -22.68
N ALA A 455 -22.34 10.27 -23.03
CA ALA A 455 -23.52 9.40 -23.19
C ALA A 455 -23.31 8.26 -24.21
N SER A 456 -22.28 8.38 -25.06
CA SER A 456 -21.85 7.34 -26.01
C SER A 456 -21.20 6.11 -25.35
N PHE A 457 -20.70 6.24 -24.11
CA PHE A 457 -19.99 5.15 -23.44
C PHE A 457 -20.92 4.07 -22.88
N GLN A 458 -22.12 4.44 -22.45
CA GLN A 458 -23.13 3.47 -21.98
C GLN A 458 -23.81 2.70 -23.12
N ALA A 459 -23.83 3.26 -24.34
CA ALA A 459 -24.44 2.62 -25.50
C ALA A 459 -23.48 1.68 -26.23
N GLN A 460 -22.16 1.94 -26.22
CA GLN A 460 -21.17 1.11 -26.94
C GLN A 460 -20.79 -0.17 -26.16
N ASN A 461 -20.93 -0.20 -24.84
CA ASN A 461 -20.67 -1.42 -24.05
C ASN A 461 -21.75 -2.49 -24.20
N ARG A 462 -22.88 -2.18 -24.89
CA ARG A 462 -23.91 -3.18 -25.21
C ARG A 462 -23.79 -3.82 -26.60
N GLN A 463 -22.85 -3.34 -27.45
CA GLN A 463 -22.67 -3.85 -28.81
C GLN A 463 -21.20 -3.77 -29.26
N ALA A 464 -20.30 -4.54 -28.68
CA ALA A 464 -18.98 -4.76 -29.26
C ALA A 464 -18.88 -6.22 -29.76
N PRO A 465 -18.73 -6.44 -31.08
CA PRO A 465 -18.38 -7.76 -31.58
C PRO A 465 -16.94 -8.06 -31.21
N GLY A 466 -16.67 -9.34 -30.87
CA GLY A 466 -15.38 -9.81 -30.46
C GLY A 466 -14.24 -9.46 -31.42
N LEU A 467 -13.19 -8.91 -30.86
CA LEU A 467 -11.87 -8.85 -31.48
C LEU A 467 -10.94 -9.77 -30.69
N SER A 468 -10.65 -10.88 -31.35
CA SER A 468 -9.63 -11.86 -31.00
C SER A 468 -8.23 -11.25 -31.11
N GLN A 469 -7.34 -11.77 -30.26
CA GLN A 469 -5.89 -11.85 -30.32
C GLN A 469 -5.11 -10.92 -29.39
N GLY A 470 -4.62 -11.49 -28.28
CA GLY A 470 -3.21 -11.71 -28.06
C GLY A 470 -2.42 -10.54 -27.45
N TYR A 471 -2.72 -10.11 -26.20
CA TYR A 471 -1.73 -9.38 -25.40
C TYR A 471 -1.04 -10.35 -24.43
N ARG A 472 0.25 -10.63 -24.67
CA ARG A 472 1.14 -11.29 -23.67
C ARG A 472 1.90 -10.21 -22.90
N PRO A 473 1.91 -10.25 -21.56
CA PRO A 473 2.79 -9.40 -20.78
C PRO A 473 4.26 -9.72 -21.07
N ARG A 474 5.08 -8.73 -21.32
CA ARG A 474 6.53 -8.91 -21.43
C ARG A 474 7.07 -9.39 -20.08
N GLY A 475 7.52 -10.63 -20.05
CA GLY A 475 8.16 -11.21 -18.86
C GLY A 475 7.76 -12.64 -18.50
N ALA A 476 6.78 -13.23 -19.18
CA ALA A 476 6.49 -14.65 -19.00
C ALA A 476 7.43 -15.48 -19.90
N PRO A 477 8.12 -16.51 -19.38
CA PRO A 477 8.95 -17.37 -20.20
C PRO A 477 8.08 -18.16 -21.20
N ASP A 478 8.54 -18.20 -22.47
CA ASP A 478 7.91 -18.94 -23.54
C ASP A 478 7.94 -20.46 -23.25
N PRO A 479 6.82 -21.15 -23.14
CA PRO A 479 6.80 -22.58 -22.87
C PRO A 479 7.33 -23.43 -24.07
N ALA A 480 7.61 -22.82 -25.22
CA ALA A 480 8.17 -23.49 -26.39
C ALA A 480 9.69 -23.54 -26.40
N ARG A 481 10.37 -22.99 -25.40
CA ARG A 481 11.84 -22.98 -25.30
C ARG A 481 12.33 -23.75 -24.07
N ALA A 482 11.95 -25.00 -23.96
CA ALA A 482 12.67 -25.95 -23.10
C ALA A 482 14.03 -26.26 -23.74
N PRO A 483 15.14 -26.22 -22.99
CA PRO A 483 16.43 -26.62 -23.54
C PRO A 483 16.39 -28.09 -23.92
N ARG A 484 16.66 -28.40 -25.17
CA ARG A 484 16.92 -29.77 -25.61
C ARG A 484 18.19 -30.27 -24.91
N PRO A 485 18.20 -31.49 -24.37
CA PRO A 485 19.42 -32.04 -23.82
C PRO A 485 20.43 -32.23 -24.98
N HIS A 486 21.58 -31.59 -24.86
CA HIS A 486 22.72 -31.88 -25.75
C HIS A 486 23.24 -33.29 -25.44
N LEU A 487 22.94 -34.23 -26.33
CA LEU A 487 23.69 -35.47 -26.50
C LEU A 487 25.08 -35.12 -27.04
N ASN A 488 26.08 -35.05 -26.16
CA ASN A 488 27.47 -35.16 -26.57
C ASN A 488 27.95 -36.58 -26.31
N SER A 489 27.97 -37.37 -27.41
CA SER A 489 28.77 -38.55 -27.56
C SER A 489 30.24 -38.16 -27.65
N ASN A 490 31.03 -38.52 -26.65
CA ASN A 490 32.42 -38.92 -26.84
C ASN A 490 32.99 -39.42 -25.50
N THR A 491 32.95 -40.71 -25.31
CA THR A 491 33.97 -41.47 -24.57
C THR A 491 35.11 -41.79 -25.56
N PRO A 492 36.39 -41.85 -25.15
CA PRO A 492 36.84 -43.04 -24.45
C PRO A 492 37.98 -42.84 -23.39
N THR A 493 37.98 -43.79 -22.45
CA THR A 493 39.08 -44.65 -22.04
C THR A 493 40.07 -44.19 -20.98
N THR A 494 40.05 -44.95 -19.85
CA THR A 494 41.14 -45.42 -18.97
C THR A 494 42.06 -44.36 -18.33
N ALA A 495 42.38 -44.43 -17.06
CA ALA A 495 42.84 -45.49 -16.19
C ALA A 495 43.09 -45.00 -14.75
N HIS A 496 42.87 -45.87 -13.82
CA HIS A 496 43.60 -46.11 -12.56
C HIS A 496 43.81 -45.00 -11.52
N SER A 497 43.22 -45.12 -10.41
CA SER A 497 43.60 -45.85 -9.22
C SER A 497 44.06 -44.98 -8.05
N ARG A 498 43.63 -45.44 -6.86
CA ARG A 498 44.15 -45.32 -5.48
C ARG A 498 43.59 -44.15 -4.66
N LEU A 499 42.71 -44.50 -3.73
CA LEU A 499 42.94 -45.03 -2.38
C LEU A 499 43.72 -44.07 -1.45
N GLY A 500 43.07 -43.75 -0.33
CA GLY A 500 43.70 -43.27 0.88
C GLY A 500 42.74 -42.45 1.73
N ARG A 501 41.84 -42.95 2.48
CA ARG A 501 41.79 -43.30 3.91
C ARG A 501 42.69 -42.45 4.79
N ALA A 502 42.04 -41.75 5.77
CA ALA A 502 42.22 -41.79 7.22
C ALA A 502 41.61 -40.49 7.77
N ALA A 503 40.63 -40.41 8.58
CA ALA A 503 40.31 -40.97 9.90
C ALA A 503 41.32 -40.59 11.00
N ARG A 504 40.73 -40.08 12.07
CA ARG A 504 41.23 -39.99 13.45
C ARG A 504 42.02 -38.72 13.79
N THR A 505 41.96 -38.17 14.94
CA THR A 505 41.33 -38.41 16.26
C THR A 505 41.87 -37.36 17.20
N MET A 506 41.05 -36.89 18.15
CA MET A 506 41.37 -36.59 19.55
C MET A 506 42.67 -35.79 19.84
N SER A 507 42.73 -34.88 20.74
CA SER A 507 42.55 -35.02 22.17
C SER A 507 42.85 -33.69 22.86
N MET A 508 42.03 -33.26 23.78
CA MET A 508 42.25 -33.03 25.19
C MET A 508 43.60 -32.43 25.64
N LEU A 509 43.48 -31.43 26.47
CA LEU A 509 44.00 -31.25 27.82
C LEU A 509 43.99 -29.76 28.18
N HIS A 510 43.26 -29.34 29.11
CA HIS A 510 43.29 -29.39 30.56
C HIS A 510 44.00 -28.23 31.24
N LYS A 511 43.29 -27.69 32.22
CA LYS A 511 43.70 -27.03 33.47
C LYS A 511 43.95 -25.51 33.37
N GLY A 512 43.45 -24.69 34.23
CA GLY A 512 42.76 -24.85 35.50
C GLY A 512 42.88 -23.56 36.30
N HIS A 513 42.00 -23.42 37.27
CA HIS A 513 42.09 -22.59 38.48
C HIS A 513 41.93 -21.05 38.25
N GLY A 514 41.13 -20.34 38.98
CA GLY A 514 40.40 -20.60 40.20
C GLY A 514 39.76 -19.30 40.72
N ARG A 515 38.65 -19.52 41.41
CA ARG A 515 38.14 -18.78 42.57
C ARG A 515 37.66 -17.31 42.42
N SER A 516 36.36 -17.22 42.61
CA SER A 516 35.60 -16.15 43.29
C SER A 516 36.19 -15.86 44.70
N PRO A 517 35.68 -14.95 45.54
CA PRO A 517 34.35 -14.30 45.54
C PRO A 517 34.28 -12.90 46.19
N LEU A 518 33.01 -12.43 46.41
CA LEU A 518 32.53 -11.46 47.41
C LEU A 518 32.73 -9.97 47.05
N SER A 519 31.87 -9.09 47.26
CA SER A 519 30.65 -8.90 48.04
C SER A 519 30.16 -7.48 47.87
N SER A 520 28.87 -7.36 47.84
CA SER A 520 28.04 -6.42 48.64
C SER A 520 28.06 -4.92 48.36
N LYS A 521 26.87 -4.47 48.13
CA LYS A 521 26.10 -3.47 48.90
C LYS A 521 25.97 -2.05 48.41
N PHE A 522 24.69 -1.68 48.41
CA PHE A 522 24.03 -0.43 48.77
C PHE A 522 23.99 0.68 47.70
N MET A 523 22.84 1.00 47.28
CA MET A 523 21.68 1.77 47.79
C MET A 523 21.64 3.19 47.26
N THR A 524 20.46 3.49 46.75
CA THR A 524 19.67 4.75 46.76
C THR A 524 20.22 5.97 46.06
N GLN A 525 19.61 6.40 45.02
CA GLN A 525 18.56 7.46 44.95
C GLN A 525 17.81 7.37 43.63
#